data_d7b7794ac01af6a551ba8e7f509bd25e
#
_entry.id   d7b7794ac01af6a551ba8e7f509bd25e
#
_cell.length_a   1.000
_cell.length_b   1.000
_cell.length_c   1.000
_cell.angle_alpha   90.00
_cell.angle_beta   90.00
_cell.angle_gamma   90.00
#
_symmetry.space_group_name_H-M   'P 1'
#
loop_
_entity.id
_entity.type
_entity.pdbx_description
1 polymer ?
#
loop_
_entity_poly.entity_id
_entity_poly.type
_entity_poly.pdbx_seq_one_letter_code
_entity_poly.pdbx_strand_id
1 'polypeptide(L)'
;LIRGQKLPIFSGNGLPHDKLAAQIVRQASLGADSDENFAIVFAAMGVKYDVAEFFRRTFEESGASDHVVMFLNLANDPPVERLLTPKIALTAAEYLAFEKGMHILVILTDITSFCEAMREVSSSKGEIPSRKGYPGYLYSELATLYERAGIVSGGTGSVTQIPILTMPNDDITHPIP
;
A
#
# COMPACT_ATOMS: atom_id res chain seq x y z
N LEU A 1 -15.79 2.33 -4.88
CA LEU A 1 -14.69 1.45 -5.30
C LEU A 1 -15.29 0.09 -5.66
N ILE A 2 -14.97 -0.40 -6.84
CA ILE A 2 -15.42 -1.71 -7.33
C ILE A 2 -14.33 -2.75 -7.04
N ARG A 3 -14.71 -3.99 -6.79
CA ARG A 3 -13.76 -5.11 -6.58
C ARG A 3 -12.79 -5.24 -7.74
N GLY A 4 -11.52 -5.43 -7.43
CA GLY A 4 -10.46 -5.52 -8.44
C GLY A 4 -9.94 -4.20 -8.99
N GLN A 5 -10.48 -3.07 -8.54
CA GLN A 5 -9.99 -1.74 -8.90
C GLN A 5 -8.80 -1.29 -8.05
N LYS A 6 -8.10 -0.31 -8.56
CA LYS A 6 -7.11 0.48 -7.83
C LYS A 6 -7.55 1.94 -7.83
N LEU A 7 -7.49 2.57 -6.66
CA LEU A 7 -7.85 3.97 -6.47
C LEU A 7 -6.76 4.66 -5.65
N PRO A 8 -5.85 5.41 -6.28
CA PRO A 8 -4.82 6.12 -5.55
C PRO A 8 -5.39 7.33 -4.79
N ILE A 9 -4.85 7.58 -3.60
CA ILE A 9 -5.10 8.78 -2.82
C ILE A 9 -3.85 9.64 -2.85
N PHE A 10 -3.99 10.87 -3.35
CA PHE A 10 -2.93 11.89 -3.38
C PHE A 10 -3.12 12.81 -2.18
N SER A 11 -2.17 12.76 -1.23
CA SER A 11 -2.22 13.58 -0.03
C SER A 11 -1.19 14.70 -0.10
N GLY A 12 -1.52 15.85 0.47
CA GLY A 12 -0.58 16.95 0.68
C GLY A 12 0.21 16.82 1.98
N ASN A 13 1.22 17.66 2.14
CA ASN A 13 2.01 17.71 3.36
C ASN A 13 1.15 18.09 4.58
N GLY A 14 1.33 17.34 5.67
CA GLY A 14 0.64 17.60 6.94
C GLY A 14 -0.85 17.25 6.96
N LEU A 15 -1.39 16.69 5.88
CA LEU A 15 -2.75 16.21 5.86
C LEU A 15 -2.87 14.86 6.60
N PRO A 16 -4.00 14.57 7.25
CA PRO A 16 -4.16 13.40 8.10
C PRO A 16 -4.47 12.11 7.30
N HIS A 17 -3.65 11.78 6.29
CA HIS A 17 -3.83 10.60 5.44
C HIS A 17 -3.73 9.28 6.22
N ASP A 18 -2.97 9.23 7.31
CA ASP A 18 -2.89 8.05 8.17
C ASP A 18 -4.22 7.80 8.88
N LYS A 19 -4.87 8.86 9.36
CA LYS A 19 -6.22 8.76 9.97
C LYS A 19 -7.25 8.31 8.94
N LEU A 20 -7.15 8.79 7.70
CA LEU A 20 -8.02 8.37 6.61
C LEU A 20 -7.80 6.88 6.30
N ALA A 21 -6.56 6.43 6.19
CA ALA A 21 -6.24 5.02 5.98
C ALA A 21 -6.81 4.13 7.09
N ALA A 22 -6.62 4.51 8.35
CA ALA A 22 -7.18 3.80 9.49
C ALA A 22 -8.72 3.77 9.47
N GLN A 23 -9.36 4.87 9.09
CA GLN A 23 -10.82 4.94 8.97
C GLN A 23 -11.35 4.01 7.86
N ILE A 24 -10.67 3.95 6.72
CA ILE A 24 -11.02 3.04 5.62
C ILE A 24 -10.95 1.59 6.13
N VAL A 25 -9.87 1.20 6.80
CA VAL A 25 -9.72 -0.16 7.35
C VAL A 25 -10.84 -0.50 8.32
N ARG A 26 -11.18 0.41 9.22
CA ARG A 26 -12.23 0.19 10.24
C ARG A 26 -13.63 0.02 9.65
N GLN A 27 -13.91 0.65 8.52
CA GLN A 27 -15.23 0.68 7.90
C GLN A 27 -15.36 -0.18 6.64
N ALA A 28 -14.26 -0.74 6.15
CA ALA A 28 -14.29 -1.56 4.95
C ALA A 28 -15.07 -2.86 5.17
N SER A 29 -15.98 -3.13 4.26
CA SER A 29 -16.78 -4.36 4.23
C SER A 29 -17.28 -4.61 2.81
N LEU A 30 -17.81 -5.80 2.56
CA LEU A 30 -18.42 -6.16 1.27
C LEU A 30 -19.88 -5.70 1.12
N GLY A 31 -20.42 -5.06 2.13
CA GLY A 31 -21.84 -4.72 2.25
C GLY A 31 -22.56 -5.58 3.27
N ALA A 32 -23.71 -5.10 3.75
CA ALA A 32 -24.41 -5.67 4.90
C ALA A 32 -24.98 -7.09 4.68
N ASP A 33 -25.11 -7.51 3.43
CA ASP A 33 -25.76 -8.78 3.05
C ASP A 33 -24.81 -9.80 2.41
N SER A 34 -23.50 -9.60 2.52
CA SER A 34 -22.52 -10.49 1.90
C SER A 34 -21.91 -11.47 2.90
N ASP A 35 -22.14 -12.77 2.70
CA ASP A 35 -21.48 -13.87 3.41
C ASP A 35 -20.08 -14.21 2.83
N GLU A 36 -19.61 -13.41 1.86
CA GLU A 36 -18.34 -13.64 1.21
C GLU A 36 -17.15 -13.33 2.13
N ASN A 37 -16.09 -14.12 2.03
CA ASN A 37 -14.88 -13.93 2.78
C ASN A 37 -14.16 -12.64 2.39
N PHE A 38 -13.95 -11.75 3.35
CA PHE A 38 -13.28 -10.48 3.19
C PHE A 38 -12.12 -10.34 4.18
N ALA A 39 -11.00 -9.80 3.72
CA ALA A 39 -9.89 -9.41 4.57
C ALA A 39 -9.17 -8.19 4.00
N ILE A 40 -8.34 -7.59 4.83
CA ILE A 40 -7.53 -6.42 4.49
C ILE A 40 -6.07 -6.78 4.64
N VAL A 41 -5.27 -6.42 3.65
CA VAL A 41 -3.80 -6.41 3.75
C VAL A 41 -3.35 -4.96 3.84
N PHE A 42 -2.75 -4.60 4.96
CA PHE A 42 -2.29 -3.26 5.24
C PHE A 42 -0.77 -3.24 5.25
N ALA A 43 -0.17 -2.45 4.36
CA ALA A 43 1.27 -2.27 4.30
C ALA A 43 1.64 -0.80 4.54
N ALA A 44 2.41 -0.56 5.59
CA ALA A 44 2.98 0.74 5.90
C ALA A 44 4.49 0.73 5.62
N MET A 45 4.95 1.67 4.80
CA MET A 45 6.31 1.75 4.30
C MET A 45 6.98 3.03 4.77
N GLY A 46 8.08 2.90 5.53
CA GLY A 46 8.86 4.03 5.99
C GLY A 46 8.14 4.93 6.99
N VAL A 47 7.23 4.37 7.77
CA VAL A 47 6.49 5.13 8.78
C VAL A 47 7.28 5.27 10.07
N LYS A 48 7.01 6.35 10.82
CA LYS A 48 7.58 6.53 12.16
C LYS A 48 6.97 5.53 13.13
N TYR A 49 7.70 5.25 14.20
CA TYR A 49 7.25 4.30 15.21
C TYR A 49 5.89 4.66 15.83
N ASP A 50 5.66 5.93 16.13
CA ASP A 50 4.40 6.42 16.67
C ASP A 50 3.23 6.23 15.70
N VAL A 51 3.46 6.38 14.40
CA VAL A 51 2.45 6.12 13.36
C VAL A 51 2.16 4.62 13.24
N ALA A 52 3.19 3.77 13.26
CA ALA A 52 3.01 2.31 13.27
C ALA A 52 2.21 1.85 14.48
N GLU A 53 2.52 2.38 15.66
CA GLU A 53 1.80 2.07 16.90
C GLU A 53 0.35 2.60 16.86
N PHE A 54 0.12 3.76 16.26
CA PHE A 54 -1.23 4.28 16.01
C PHE A 54 -2.07 3.30 15.18
N PHE A 55 -1.54 2.78 14.09
CA PHE A 55 -2.25 1.79 13.27
C PHE A 55 -2.55 0.51 14.06
N ARG A 56 -1.53 -0.04 14.72
CA ARG A 56 -1.68 -1.27 15.51
C ARG A 56 -2.78 -1.14 16.56
N ARG A 57 -2.73 -0.09 17.38
CA ARG A 57 -3.74 0.17 18.42
C ARG A 57 -5.13 0.40 17.84
N THR A 58 -5.22 1.22 16.78
CA THR A 58 -6.52 1.52 16.16
C THR A 58 -7.21 0.26 15.66
N PHE A 59 -6.45 -0.67 15.07
CA PHE A 59 -7.01 -1.91 14.55
C PHE A 59 -7.37 -2.90 15.68
N GLU A 60 -6.56 -2.99 16.72
CA GLU A 60 -6.86 -3.79 17.90
C GLU A 60 -8.12 -3.28 18.64
N GLU A 61 -8.18 -2.00 18.93
CA GLU A 61 -9.29 -1.38 19.68
C GLU A 61 -10.61 -1.40 18.90
N SER A 62 -10.56 -1.34 17.59
CA SER A 62 -11.76 -1.39 16.74
C SER A 62 -12.27 -2.81 16.45
N GLY A 63 -11.53 -3.85 16.85
CA GLY A 63 -11.84 -5.23 16.50
C GLY A 63 -11.54 -5.57 15.03
N ALA A 64 -10.88 -4.68 14.29
CA ALA A 64 -10.53 -4.92 12.89
C ALA A 64 -9.35 -5.89 12.74
N SER A 65 -8.56 -6.10 13.80
CA SER A 65 -7.35 -6.93 13.78
C SER A 65 -7.59 -8.38 13.31
N ASP A 66 -8.78 -8.92 13.55
CA ASP A 66 -9.14 -10.28 13.14
C ASP A 66 -9.25 -10.45 11.62
N HIS A 67 -9.37 -9.34 10.88
CA HIS A 67 -9.52 -9.32 9.44
C HIS A 67 -8.38 -8.57 8.73
N VAL A 68 -7.33 -8.20 9.45
CA VAL A 68 -6.22 -7.39 8.89
C VAL A 68 -4.90 -8.14 9.02
N VAL A 69 -4.20 -8.27 7.90
CA VAL A 69 -2.80 -8.69 7.86
C VAL A 69 -1.95 -7.44 7.72
N MET A 70 -1.06 -7.17 8.67
CA MET A 70 -0.23 -5.97 8.72
C MET A 70 1.21 -6.27 8.33
N PHE A 71 1.75 -5.45 7.45
CA PHE A 71 3.17 -5.39 7.11
C PHE A 71 3.69 -3.99 7.46
N LEU A 72 4.51 -3.89 8.48
CA LEU A 72 5.02 -2.62 8.98
C LEU A 72 6.52 -2.51 8.71
N ASN A 73 6.90 -1.54 7.91
CA ASN A 73 8.29 -1.12 7.71
C ASN A 73 8.47 0.26 8.35
N LEU A 74 9.40 0.37 9.27
CA LEU A 74 9.68 1.61 10.00
C LEU A 74 10.65 2.50 9.22
N ALA A 75 10.62 3.78 9.52
CA ALA A 75 11.48 4.77 8.87
C ALA A 75 12.99 4.51 9.08
N ASN A 76 13.36 3.85 10.19
CA ASN A 76 14.72 3.46 10.51
C ASN A 76 15.12 2.06 10.03
N ASP A 77 14.21 1.31 9.42
CA ASP A 77 14.54 0.04 8.78
C ASP A 77 15.34 0.26 7.48
N PRO A 78 16.12 -0.73 7.04
CA PRO A 78 16.89 -0.61 5.79
C PRO A 78 16.01 -0.32 4.57
N PRO A 79 16.44 0.55 3.63
CA PRO A 79 15.67 0.89 2.43
C PRO A 79 15.30 -0.31 1.56
N VAL A 80 16.14 -1.34 1.52
CA VAL A 80 15.87 -2.58 0.76
C VAL A 80 14.63 -3.30 1.30
N GLU A 81 14.45 -3.36 2.61
CA GLU A 81 13.26 -3.95 3.22
C GLU A 81 11.99 -3.18 2.82
N ARG A 82 12.10 -1.84 2.72
CA ARG A 82 11.00 -0.99 2.26
C ARG A 82 10.60 -1.28 0.82
N LEU A 83 11.55 -1.63 -0.05
CA LEU A 83 11.26 -2.04 -1.41
C LEU A 83 10.56 -3.40 -1.48
N LEU A 84 10.81 -4.29 -0.53
CA LEU A 84 10.19 -5.61 -0.47
C LEU A 84 8.79 -5.57 0.15
N THR A 85 8.54 -4.70 1.09
CA THR A 85 7.31 -4.65 1.88
C THR A 85 6.03 -4.67 1.02
N PRO A 86 5.83 -3.79 0.02
CA PRO A 86 4.62 -3.82 -0.78
C PRO A 86 4.53 -5.07 -1.67
N LYS A 87 5.64 -5.61 -2.12
CA LYS A 87 5.69 -6.82 -2.95
C LYS A 87 5.26 -8.05 -2.14
N ILE A 88 5.73 -8.17 -0.91
CA ILE A 88 5.35 -9.24 0.01
C ILE A 88 3.87 -9.11 0.40
N ALA A 89 3.42 -7.90 0.72
CA ALA A 89 2.02 -7.65 1.06
C ALA A 89 1.07 -8.02 -0.08
N LEU A 90 1.40 -7.64 -1.32
CA LEU A 90 0.62 -8.01 -2.49
C LEU A 90 0.64 -9.52 -2.77
N THR A 91 1.76 -10.19 -2.52
CA THR A 91 1.85 -11.65 -2.65
C THR A 91 0.93 -12.35 -1.64
N ALA A 92 0.90 -11.89 -0.40
CA ALA A 92 -0.04 -12.40 0.59
C ALA A 92 -1.50 -12.14 0.18
N ALA A 93 -1.80 -10.95 -0.34
CA ALA A 93 -3.13 -10.61 -0.83
C ALA A 93 -3.57 -11.50 -2.01
N GLU A 94 -2.68 -11.73 -2.96
CA GLU A 94 -2.95 -12.62 -4.11
C GLU A 94 -3.20 -14.07 -3.68
N TYR A 95 -2.42 -14.57 -2.73
CA TYR A 95 -2.65 -15.91 -2.18
C TYR A 95 -4.05 -16.04 -1.55
N LEU A 96 -4.42 -15.08 -0.71
CA LEU A 96 -5.73 -15.07 -0.07
C LEU A 96 -6.87 -14.92 -1.09
N ALA A 97 -6.68 -14.07 -2.09
CA ALA A 97 -7.70 -13.82 -3.10
C ALA A 97 -7.85 -14.98 -4.09
N PHE A 98 -6.76 -15.46 -4.66
CA PHE A 98 -6.81 -16.37 -5.80
C PHE A 98 -6.75 -17.84 -5.40
N GLU A 99 -6.09 -18.18 -4.29
CA GLU A 99 -6.04 -19.56 -3.78
C GLU A 99 -7.14 -19.84 -2.74
N LYS A 100 -7.55 -18.86 -1.97
CA LYS A 100 -8.58 -18.99 -0.94
C LYS A 100 -9.94 -18.39 -1.32
N GLY A 101 -10.04 -17.76 -2.47
CA GLY A 101 -11.29 -17.18 -2.97
C GLY A 101 -11.81 -15.98 -2.19
N MET A 102 -10.92 -15.26 -1.50
CA MET A 102 -11.30 -14.13 -0.66
C MET A 102 -11.33 -12.81 -1.46
N HIS A 103 -12.10 -11.85 -0.97
CA HIS A 103 -12.03 -10.47 -1.45
C HIS A 103 -11.09 -9.67 -0.56
N ILE A 104 -9.97 -9.21 -1.13
CA ILE A 104 -8.90 -8.56 -0.39
C ILE A 104 -8.84 -7.08 -0.76
N LEU A 105 -8.88 -6.22 0.25
CA LEU A 105 -8.54 -4.81 0.13
C LEU A 105 -7.10 -4.61 0.58
N VAL A 106 -6.26 -4.11 -0.32
CA VAL A 106 -4.86 -3.79 -0.02
C VAL A 106 -4.71 -2.28 0.14
N ILE A 107 -4.17 -1.85 1.27
CA ILE A 107 -3.81 -0.46 1.52
C ILE A 107 -2.30 -0.35 1.59
N LEU A 108 -1.73 0.48 0.72
CA LEU A 108 -0.30 0.74 0.65
C LEU A 108 -0.03 2.20 1.04
N THR A 109 0.59 2.42 2.18
CA THR A 109 0.97 3.76 2.65
C THR A 109 2.39 3.76 3.21
N ASP A 110 3.31 4.61 2.90
CA ASP A 110 3.27 5.72 1.95
C ASP A 110 4.07 5.36 0.70
N ILE A 111 3.47 5.48 -0.46
CA ILE A 111 4.14 5.19 -1.74
C ILE A 111 5.33 6.13 -1.97
N THR A 112 5.26 7.36 -1.47
CA THR A 112 6.39 8.29 -1.55
C THR A 112 7.62 7.75 -0.82
N SER A 113 7.46 7.16 0.35
CA SER A 113 8.56 6.52 1.08
C SER A 113 9.16 5.34 0.31
N PHE A 114 8.34 4.55 -0.36
CA PHE A 114 8.79 3.48 -1.26
C PHE A 114 9.63 4.03 -2.42
N CYS A 115 9.18 5.10 -3.07
CA CYS A 115 9.90 5.74 -4.16
C CYS A 115 11.23 6.36 -3.69
N GLU A 116 11.26 6.97 -2.51
CA GLU A 116 12.50 7.50 -1.91
C GLU A 116 13.51 6.38 -1.60
N ALA A 117 13.04 5.25 -1.09
CA ALA A 117 13.90 4.08 -0.89
C ALA A 117 14.48 3.57 -2.23
N MET A 118 13.70 3.59 -3.29
CA MET A 118 14.16 3.22 -4.63
C MET A 118 15.24 4.18 -5.14
N ARG A 119 15.07 5.48 -4.93
CA ARG A 119 16.09 6.48 -5.25
C ARG A 119 17.39 6.24 -4.48
N GLU A 120 17.30 5.99 -3.18
CA GLU A 120 18.46 5.73 -2.32
C GLU A 120 19.21 4.46 -2.75
N VAL A 121 18.50 3.37 -2.99
CA VAL A 121 19.10 2.09 -3.40
C VAL A 121 19.73 2.19 -4.79
N SER A 122 19.07 2.82 -5.75
CA SER A 122 19.62 3.02 -7.10
C SER A 122 20.88 3.90 -7.08
N SER A 123 20.87 4.96 -6.27
CA SER A 123 22.03 5.82 -6.07
C SER A 123 23.20 5.07 -5.46
N SER A 124 22.96 4.24 -4.46
CA SER A 124 24.02 3.44 -3.81
C SER A 124 24.65 2.40 -4.75
N LYS A 125 23.88 1.93 -5.75
CA LYS A 125 24.38 1.05 -6.81
C LYS A 125 25.13 1.77 -7.94
N GLY A 126 25.16 3.10 -7.92
CA GLY A 126 25.78 3.91 -8.98
C GLY A 126 24.98 3.91 -10.29
N GLU A 127 23.69 3.63 -10.24
CA GLU A 127 22.83 3.71 -11.44
C GLU A 127 22.69 5.14 -11.93
N ILE A 128 22.57 5.34 -13.24
CA ILE A 128 22.40 6.66 -13.82
C ILE A 128 21.03 7.23 -13.41
N PRO A 129 21.00 8.38 -12.71
CA PRO A 129 19.74 8.95 -12.24
C PRO A 129 18.95 9.56 -13.41
N SER A 130 17.63 9.50 -13.31
CA SER A 130 16.69 10.19 -14.17
C SER A 130 16.17 11.46 -13.48
N ARG A 131 14.96 11.91 -13.82
CA ARG A 131 14.34 13.13 -13.31
C ARG A 131 14.34 13.16 -11.77
N LYS A 132 14.83 14.26 -11.20
CA LYS A 132 14.96 14.49 -9.74
C LYS A 132 15.72 13.39 -8.97
N GLY A 133 16.61 12.67 -9.63
CA GLY A 133 17.44 11.65 -9.01
C GLY A 133 16.77 10.28 -8.84
N TYR A 134 15.53 10.12 -9.27
CA TYR A 134 14.86 8.82 -9.27
C TYR A 134 15.39 7.93 -10.41
N PRO A 135 15.37 6.59 -10.24
CA PRO A 135 15.77 5.70 -11.32
C PRO A 135 14.81 5.79 -12.51
N GLY A 136 15.32 5.54 -13.71
CA GLY A 136 14.52 5.57 -14.93
C GLY A 136 13.36 4.57 -14.95
N TYR A 137 13.43 3.53 -14.13
CA TYR A 137 12.40 2.49 -13.99
C TYR A 137 11.36 2.77 -12.88
N LEU A 138 11.32 3.99 -12.31
CA LEU A 138 10.34 4.34 -11.26
C LEU A 138 8.91 4.06 -11.69
N TYR A 139 8.54 4.50 -12.89
CA TYR A 139 7.20 4.28 -13.44
C TYR A 139 6.88 2.79 -13.58
N SER A 140 7.79 2.01 -14.15
CA SER A 140 7.59 0.57 -14.35
C SER A 140 7.42 -0.18 -13.03
N GLU A 141 8.20 0.16 -12.02
CA GLU A 141 8.09 -0.45 -10.68
C GLU A 141 6.74 -0.15 -10.04
N LEU A 142 6.27 1.09 -10.10
CA LEU A 142 4.96 1.45 -9.59
C LEU A 142 3.83 0.78 -10.38
N ALA A 143 3.92 0.77 -11.71
CA ALA A 143 2.95 0.09 -12.57
C ALA A 143 2.87 -1.39 -12.23
N THR A 144 4.01 -2.05 -12.01
CA THR A 144 4.07 -3.47 -11.62
C THR A 144 3.32 -3.74 -10.30
N LEU A 145 3.41 -2.84 -9.33
CA LEU A 145 2.64 -2.96 -8.09
C LEU A 145 1.14 -2.78 -8.35
N TYR A 146 0.76 -1.74 -9.07
CA TYR A 146 -0.65 -1.39 -9.25
C TYR A 146 -1.41 -2.36 -10.17
N GLU A 147 -0.73 -2.97 -11.13
CA GLU A 147 -1.33 -3.96 -12.03
C GLU A 147 -1.65 -5.29 -11.34
N ARG A 148 -1.20 -5.48 -10.11
CA ARG A 148 -1.54 -6.65 -9.29
C ARG A 148 -2.96 -6.58 -8.69
N ALA A 149 -3.65 -5.43 -8.81
CA ALA A 149 -5.08 -5.35 -8.53
C ALA A 149 -5.88 -5.98 -9.66
N GLY A 150 -6.89 -6.77 -9.33
CA GLY A 150 -7.74 -7.38 -10.36
C GLY A 150 -8.58 -8.54 -9.87
N ILE A 151 -9.27 -9.13 -10.83
CA ILE A 151 -10.05 -10.35 -10.70
C ILE A 151 -9.56 -11.31 -11.77
N VAL A 152 -9.23 -12.54 -11.37
CA VAL A 152 -8.82 -13.58 -12.32
C VAL A 152 -10.05 -14.25 -12.91
N SER A 153 -10.07 -14.41 -14.23
CA SER A 153 -11.17 -15.09 -14.92
C SER A 153 -11.36 -16.51 -14.40
N GLY A 154 -12.59 -16.83 -14.02
CA GLY A 154 -12.93 -18.14 -13.43
C GLY A 154 -12.61 -18.26 -11.93
N GLY A 155 -11.99 -17.25 -11.32
CA GLY A 155 -11.78 -17.19 -9.88
C GLY A 155 -12.93 -16.50 -9.14
N THR A 156 -13.01 -16.73 -7.83
CA THR A 156 -14.03 -16.15 -6.96
C THR A 156 -13.52 -14.94 -6.17
N GLY A 157 -12.20 -14.81 -6.00
CA GLY A 157 -11.59 -13.75 -5.22
C GLY A 157 -11.22 -12.51 -6.01
N SER A 158 -10.84 -11.45 -5.31
CA SER A 158 -10.40 -10.18 -5.90
C SER A 158 -9.32 -9.51 -5.07
N VAL A 159 -8.45 -8.76 -5.74
CA VAL A 159 -7.47 -7.85 -5.11
C VAL A 159 -7.82 -6.43 -5.51
N THR A 160 -8.21 -5.62 -4.54
CA THR A 160 -8.52 -4.20 -4.68
C THR A 160 -7.46 -3.39 -3.98
N GLN A 161 -6.95 -2.32 -4.59
CA GLN A 161 -5.87 -1.52 -4.02
C GLN A 161 -6.28 -0.07 -3.76
N ILE A 162 -5.85 0.44 -2.61
CA ILE A 162 -5.85 1.87 -2.29
C ILE A 162 -4.40 2.27 -1.94
N PRO A 163 -3.60 2.63 -2.94
CA PRO A 163 -2.29 3.21 -2.69
C PRO A 163 -2.43 4.67 -2.25
N ILE A 164 -1.70 5.05 -1.22
CA ILE A 164 -1.69 6.40 -0.67
C ILE A 164 -0.29 6.97 -0.83
N LEU A 165 -0.20 8.15 -1.42
CA LEU A 165 1.05 8.87 -1.58
C LEU A 165 0.96 10.27 -1.02
N THR A 166 2.09 10.78 -0.55
CA THR A 166 2.26 12.19 -0.15
C THR A 166 2.97 12.93 -1.27
N MET A 167 2.38 14.02 -1.74
CA MET A 167 2.99 14.84 -2.79
C MET A 167 4.11 15.70 -2.21
N PRO A 168 5.39 15.51 -2.62
CA PRO A 168 6.47 16.37 -2.17
C PRO A 168 6.21 17.84 -2.57
N ASN A 169 6.28 18.75 -1.59
CA ASN A 169 5.99 20.18 -1.75
C ASN A 169 4.59 20.49 -2.33
N ASP A 170 3.63 19.59 -2.14
CA ASP A 170 2.28 19.67 -2.72
C ASP A 170 2.27 19.79 -4.26
N ASP A 171 3.34 19.30 -4.90
CA ASP A 171 3.57 19.40 -6.34
C ASP A 171 3.07 18.13 -7.06
N ILE A 172 1.92 18.24 -7.70
CA ILE A 172 1.34 17.15 -8.50
C ILE A 172 2.17 16.83 -9.76
N THR A 173 3.06 17.73 -10.17
CA THR A 173 3.96 17.53 -11.31
C THR A 173 5.25 16.80 -10.95
N HIS A 174 5.46 16.51 -9.66
CA HIS A 174 6.59 15.72 -9.18
C HIS A 174 6.58 14.31 -9.78
N PRO A 175 7.73 13.67 -10.04
CA PRO A 175 7.79 12.34 -10.66
C PRO A 175 6.96 11.26 -9.96
N ILE A 176 6.82 11.32 -8.63
CA ILE A 176 6.03 10.34 -7.87
C ILE A 176 4.53 10.43 -8.20
N PRO A 177 3.85 11.60 -8.06
CA PRO A 177 2.45 11.73 -8.45
C PRO A 177 2.20 11.46 -9.91
#